data_16c6994c1f270ef6f02c31fc34335979
#
_entry.id   16c6994c1f270ef6f02c31fc34335979
#
_cell.length_a   1.000
_cell.length_b   1.000
_cell.length_c   1.000
_cell.angle_alpha   90.00
_cell.angle_beta   90.00
_cell.angle_gamma   90.00
#
_symmetry.space_group_name_H-M   'P 1'
#
loop_
_entity.id
_entity.type
_entity.pdbx_description
1 polymer ?
#
loop_
_entity_poly.entity_id
_entity_poly.type
_entity_poly.pdbx_seq_one_letter_code
_entity_poly.pdbx_strand_id
1 'polypeptide(L)'
;NIAMALITEPKVLFLDEPTLGIDVLARRELWRKIEALKGKITIVLTTHYLEEAESLADEIAIMAKGELMAVGSPEELMRRTESDCLEDAFVKSVEGVSYEE
;
A
#
# COMPACT_ATOMS: atom_id res chain seq x y z
N ASN A 1 2.41 8.09 5.69
CA ASN A 1 1.89 6.73 5.87
C ASN A 1 1.06 6.29 4.71
N ILE A 2 1.03 4.99 4.50
CA ILE A 2 0.25 4.38 3.44
C ILE A 2 -0.70 3.38 4.07
N ALA A 3 -1.95 3.44 3.70
CA ALA A 3 -2.93 2.48 4.15
C ALA A 3 -3.36 1.64 2.96
N MET A 4 -3.43 0.33 3.15
CA MET A 4 -3.84 -0.58 2.11
C MET A 4 -5.08 -1.33 2.55
N ALA A 5 -5.98 -1.58 1.64
CA ALA A 5 -7.18 -2.36 1.94
C ALA A 5 -7.29 -3.50 0.95
N LEU A 6 -7.39 -4.72 1.48
CA LEU A 6 -7.57 -5.91 0.66
C LEU A 6 -8.99 -6.37 0.93
N ILE A 7 -9.89 -6.05 0.05
CA ILE A 7 -11.30 -6.13 0.33
C ILE A 7 -11.97 -7.30 -0.30
N THR A 8 -12.66 -8.09 0.47
CA THR A 8 -13.43 -9.17 -0.10
C THR A 8 -14.62 -9.60 0.71
N GLU A 9 -14.48 -9.78 2.00
CA GLU A 9 -15.51 -10.43 2.80
C GLU A 9 -15.88 -9.60 4.00
N PRO A 10 -16.92 -9.94 4.75
CA PRO A 10 -17.40 -9.10 5.84
C PRO A 10 -16.44 -8.96 7.02
N LYS A 11 -15.57 -9.91 7.23
CA LYS A 11 -14.65 -9.78 8.36
C LYS A 11 -13.53 -8.83 8.01
N VAL A 12 -13.09 -8.04 8.96
CA VAL A 12 -12.07 -7.04 8.76
C VAL A 12 -10.93 -7.27 9.73
N LEU A 13 -9.71 -7.28 9.22
CA LEU A 13 -8.53 -7.39 10.04
C LEU A 13 -7.68 -6.14 9.84
N PHE A 14 -7.33 -5.48 10.93
CA PHE A 14 -6.48 -4.30 10.87
C PHE A 14 -5.06 -4.65 11.28
N LEU A 15 -4.08 -4.30 10.47
CA LEU A 15 -2.68 -4.53 10.77
C LEU A 15 -1.94 -3.20 10.66
N ASP A 16 -1.29 -2.79 11.73
CA ASP A 16 -0.59 -1.52 11.77
C ASP A 16 0.91 -1.78 11.68
N GLU A 17 1.48 -1.50 10.52
CA GLU A 17 2.90 -1.69 10.25
C GLU A 17 3.39 -3.05 10.71
N PRO A 18 2.77 -4.12 10.21
CA PRO A 18 3.00 -5.45 10.78
C PRO A 18 4.41 -5.99 10.58
N THR A 19 5.16 -5.44 9.64
CA THR A 19 6.51 -5.94 9.39
C THR A 19 7.59 -5.04 9.93
N LEU A 20 7.21 -4.03 10.70
CA LEU A 20 8.18 -3.11 11.26
C LEU A 20 9.10 -3.86 12.21
N GLY A 21 10.38 -3.75 11.98
CA GLY A 21 11.36 -4.34 12.89
C GLY A 21 11.67 -5.80 12.70
N ILE A 22 11.10 -6.45 11.68
CA ILE A 22 11.42 -7.86 11.47
C ILE A 22 12.29 -8.00 10.22
N ASP A 23 13.00 -9.11 10.15
CA ASP A 23 13.94 -9.31 9.05
C ASP A 23 13.24 -9.74 7.77
N VAL A 24 14.00 -9.86 6.70
CA VAL A 24 13.47 -10.12 5.38
C VAL A 24 12.74 -11.46 5.30
N LEU A 25 13.31 -12.49 5.92
CA LEU A 25 12.68 -13.81 5.84
C LEU A 25 11.36 -13.84 6.59
N ALA A 26 11.33 -13.25 7.78
CA ALA A 26 10.11 -13.21 8.57
C ALA A 26 9.06 -12.35 7.86
N ARG A 27 9.50 -11.29 7.22
CA ARG A 27 8.59 -10.42 6.47
C ARG A 27 7.92 -11.16 5.32
N ARG A 28 8.71 -11.94 4.58
CA ARG A 28 8.16 -12.70 3.47
C ARG A 28 7.18 -13.76 3.94
N GLU A 29 7.46 -14.35 5.10
CA GLU A 29 6.57 -15.32 5.67
C GLU A 29 5.23 -14.68 6.03
N LEU A 30 5.27 -13.52 6.64
CA LEU A 30 4.06 -12.80 6.99
C LEU A 30 3.28 -12.39 5.75
N TRP A 31 3.97 -11.93 4.72
CA TRP A 31 3.31 -11.57 3.48
C TRP A 31 2.58 -12.77 2.88
N ARG A 32 3.19 -13.94 2.98
CA ARG A 32 2.58 -15.16 2.44
C ARG A 32 1.29 -15.47 3.19
N LYS A 33 1.29 -15.26 4.50
CA LYS A 33 0.10 -15.48 5.30
C LYS A 33 -0.99 -14.49 4.95
N ILE A 34 -0.63 -13.25 4.72
CA ILE A 34 -1.60 -12.23 4.32
C ILE A 34 -2.20 -12.58 2.97
N GLU A 35 -1.36 -13.00 2.02
CA GLU A 35 -1.87 -13.39 0.71
C GLU A 35 -2.87 -14.53 0.83
N ALA A 36 -2.63 -15.45 1.74
CA ALA A 36 -3.53 -16.59 1.91
C ALA A 36 -4.89 -16.16 2.45
N LEU A 37 -4.95 -15.03 3.12
CA LEU A 37 -6.22 -14.52 3.65
C LEU A 37 -6.99 -13.69 2.64
N LYS A 38 -6.35 -13.28 1.57
CA LYS A 38 -7.04 -12.50 0.55
C LYS A 38 -8.15 -13.36 -0.05
N GLY A 39 -9.26 -12.75 -0.30
CA GLY A 39 -10.42 -13.47 -0.79
C GLY A 39 -11.30 -14.02 0.30
N LYS A 40 -10.84 -13.99 1.55
CA LYS A 40 -11.62 -14.49 2.66
C LYS A 40 -12.04 -13.42 3.62
N ILE A 41 -11.22 -12.41 3.79
CA ILE A 41 -11.53 -11.30 4.70
C ILE A 41 -11.02 -10.01 4.08
N THR A 42 -11.46 -8.91 4.65
CA THR A 42 -10.95 -7.59 4.29
C THR A 42 -9.77 -7.28 5.20
N ILE A 43 -8.64 -6.94 4.64
CA ILE A 43 -7.48 -6.59 5.42
C ILE A 43 -7.15 -5.13 5.18
N VAL A 44 -7.04 -4.35 6.25
CA VAL A 44 -6.59 -2.97 6.18
C VAL A 44 -5.22 -2.92 6.83
N LEU A 45 -4.24 -2.54 6.05
CA LEU A 45 -2.86 -2.58 6.47
C LEU A 45 -2.26 -1.20 6.37
N THR A 46 -1.59 -0.73 7.42
CA THR A 46 -0.85 0.51 7.32
C THR A 46 0.63 0.18 7.27
N THR A 47 1.36 0.88 6.44
CA THR A 47 2.78 0.64 6.30
C THR A 47 3.43 1.85 5.65
N HIS A 48 4.71 2.05 5.92
CA HIS A 48 5.48 3.02 5.16
C HIS A 48 6.54 2.31 4.31
N TYR A 49 6.44 0.98 4.21
CA TYR A 49 7.29 0.24 3.30
C TYR A 49 6.57 0.12 1.98
N LEU A 50 7.00 0.89 1.00
CA LEU A 50 6.32 0.92 -0.29
C LEU A 50 6.36 -0.42 -0.99
N GLU A 51 7.42 -1.18 -0.78
CA GLU A 51 7.53 -2.50 -1.35
C GLU A 51 6.42 -3.41 -0.83
N GLU A 52 6.10 -3.29 0.45
CA GLU A 52 5.03 -4.08 1.03
C GLU A 52 3.69 -3.70 0.43
N ALA A 53 3.46 -2.40 0.29
CA ALA A 53 2.23 -1.92 -0.30
C ALA A 53 2.08 -2.42 -1.73
N GLU A 54 3.14 -2.31 -2.50
CA GLU A 54 3.07 -2.72 -3.90
C GLU A 54 2.81 -4.22 -4.04
N SER A 55 3.40 -5.01 -3.16
CA SER A 55 3.27 -6.46 -3.26
C SER A 55 1.94 -6.99 -2.79
N LEU A 56 1.34 -6.36 -1.81
CA LEU A 56 0.17 -6.93 -1.16
C LEU A 56 -1.15 -6.28 -1.50
N ALA A 57 -1.14 -5.00 -1.78
CA ALA A 57 -2.39 -4.26 -1.82
C ALA A 57 -3.13 -4.41 -3.12
N ASP A 58 -4.44 -4.51 -3.02
CA ASP A 58 -5.31 -4.38 -4.18
C ASP A 58 -5.58 -2.89 -4.40
N GLU A 59 -5.65 -2.13 -3.32
CA GLU A 59 -5.90 -0.70 -3.42
C GLU A 59 -5.06 0.01 -2.37
N ILE A 60 -4.48 1.12 -2.74
CA ILE A 60 -3.60 1.89 -1.88
C ILE A 60 -4.15 3.29 -1.70
N ALA A 61 -4.13 3.76 -0.46
CA ALA A 61 -4.42 5.16 -0.17
C ALA A 61 -3.13 5.79 0.36
N ILE A 62 -2.66 6.80 -0.32
CA ILE A 62 -1.44 7.49 0.08
C ILE A 62 -1.80 8.71 0.90
N MET A 63 -1.26 8.77 2.11
CA MET A 63 -1.53 9.87 3.00
C MET A 63 -0.24 10.56 3.39
N ALA A 64 -0.28 11.87 3.45
CA ALA A 64 0.87 12.66 3.85
C ALA A 64 0.37 13.92 4.51
N LYS A 65 1.05 14.30 5.58
CA LYS A 65 0.70 15.53 6.31
C LYS A 65 -0.75 15.58 6.73
N GLY A 66 -1.27 14.40 7.08
CA GLY A 66 -2.66 14.32 7.54
C GLY A 66 -3.71 14.40 6.46
N GLU A 67 -3.30 14.33 5.19
CA GLU A 67 -4.23 14.43 4.09
C GLU A 67 -4.12 13.27 3.16
N LEU A 68 -5.24 12.92 2.54
CA LEU A 68 -5.27 11.86 1.55
C LEU A 68 -4.78 12.44 0.23
N MET A 69 -3.69 11.87 -0.30
CA MET A 69 -3.08 12.39 -1.50
C MET A 69 -3.51 11.65 -2.75
N ALA A 70 -3.73 10.35 -2.67
CA ALA A 70 -4.09 9.57 -3.83
C ALA A 70 -4.68 8.24 -3.40
N VAL A 71 -5.56 7.69 -4.22
CA VAL A 71 -6.17 6.39 -3.98
C VAL A 71 -6.22 5.66 -5.31
N GLY A 72 -5.87 4.39 -5.30
CA GLY A 72 -5.98 3.57 -6.49
C GLY A 72 -5.18 2.29 -6.35
N SER A 73 -5.23 1.45 -7.36
CA SER A 73 -4.39 0.27 -7.37
C SER A 73 -2.95 0.70 -7.60
N PRO A 74 -1.98 -0.16 -7.28
CA PRO A 74 -0.59 0.20 -7.56
C PRO A 74 -0.38 0.59 -9.01
N GLU A 75 -0.98 -0.16 -9.94
CA GLU A 75 -0.82 0.14 -11.35
C GLU A 75 -1.43 1.47 -11.71
N GLU A 76 -2.58 1.77 -11.14
CA GLU A 76 -3.20 3.06 -11.42
C GLU A 76 -2.37 4.22 -10.95
N LEU A 77 -1.82 4.09 -9.75
CA LEU A 77 -1.01 5.16 -9.20
C LEU A 77 0.24 5.39 -10.00
N MET A 78 0.87 4.30 -10.45
CA MET A 78 2.06 4.42 -11.26
C MET A 78 1.74 5.02 -12.63
N ARG A 79 0.60 4.65 -13.20
CA ARG A 79 0.22 5.17 -14.51
C ARG A 79 -0.10 6.65 -14.44
N ARG A 80 -0.82 7.07 -13.41
CA ARG A 80 -1.19 8.48 -13.29
C ARG A 80 0.00 9.37 -13.14
N THR A 81 1.05 8.88 -12.51
CA THR A 81 2.24 9.67 -12.26
C THR A 81 3.36 9.37 -13.23
N GLU A 82 3.09 8.47 -14.20
CA GLU A 82 4.08 8.08 -15.19
C GLU A 82 5.35 7.57 -14.51
N SER A 83 5.15 6.68 -13.55
CA SER A 83 6.25 6.15 -12.74
C SER A 83 6.45 4.69 -13.03
N ASP A 84 7.69 4.23 -12.87
CA ASP A 84 8.02 2.84 -13.09
C ASP A 84 7.90 2.00 -11.82
N CYS A 85 7.82 2.63 -10.67
CA CYS A 85 7.68 1.90 -9.41
C CYS A 85 6.82 2.72 -8.47
N LEU A 86 6.34 2.06 -7.43
CA LEU A 86 5.45 2.72 -6.49
C LEU A 86 6.16 3.80 -5.71
N GLU A 87 7.44 3.66 -5.45
CA GLU A 87 8.17 4.67 -4.73
C GLU A 87 8.14 6.00 -5.46
N ASP A 88 8.36 5.97 -6.77
CA ASP A 88 8.30 7.19 -7.57
C ASP A 88 6.88 7.74 -7.60
N ALA A 89 5.89 6.86 -7.69
CA ALA A 89 4.52 7.29 -7.69
C ALA A 89 4.17 7.98 -6.36
N PHE A 90 4.69 7.44 -5.26
CA PHE A 90 4.45 8.03 -3.95
C PHE A 90 5.05 9.43 -3.86
N VAL A 91 6.31 9.57 -4.28
CA VAL A 91 6.99 10.86 -4.21
C VAL A 91 6.25 11.88 -5.05
N LYS A 92 5.85 11.51 -6.24
CA LYS A 92 5.15 12.43 -7.12
C LYS A 92 3.78 12.80 -6.57
N SER A 93 3.09 11.86 -5.95
CA SER A 93 1.80 12.13 -5.37
C SER A 93 1.90 13.11 -4.21
N VAL A 94 2.93 12.97 -3.39
CA VAL A 94 3.10 13.82 -2.23
C VAL A 94 3.59 15.21 -2.59
N GLU A 95 4.56 15.28 -3.50
CA GLU A 95 5.08 16.56 -3.94
C GLU A 95 4.16 17.20 -4.92
N GLY A 96 3.49 16.41 -5.59
CA GLY A 96 2.42 16.69 -6.27
C GLY A 96 2.42 17.48 -7.48
N VAL A 97 1.93 18.53 -7.29
CA VAL A 97 1.42 19.24 -8.29
C VAL A 97 2.33 19.69 -9.33
N SER A 98 3.54 19.80 -9.03
CA SER A 98 4.45 20.36 -9.99
C SER A 98 4.64 19.51 -11.21
N TYR A 99 4.22 18.27 -11.15
CA TYR A 99 4.42 17.43 -12.28
C TYR A 99 3.35 17.55 -13.33
N GLU A 100 2.37 18.30 -13.00
CA GLU A 100 1.33 18.45 -13.89
C GLU A 100 1.54 19.44 -14.90
N GLU A 101 2.44 20.26 -14.75
CA GLU A 101 2.59 21.24 -15.64
C GLU A 101 3.20 20.95 -16.78
#